data_862c8abdc57c3dc367d615c33994b8f3
#
_entry.id   862c8abdc57c3dc367d615c33994b8f3
#
_cell.length_a   1.000
_cell.length_b   1.000
_cell.length_c   1.000
_cell.angle_alpha   90.00
_cell.angle_beta   90.00
_cell.angle_gamma   90.00
#
_symmetry.space_group_name_H-M   'P 1'
#
loop_
_entity.id
_entity.type
_entity.pdbx_description
1 polymer ?
#
loop_
_entity_poly.entity_id
_entity_poly.type
_entity_poly.pdbx_seq_one_letter_code
_entity_poly.pdbx_strand_id
1 'polypeptide(L)'
;AAAVLSARKHIPLADQTVTVLAATGSVGKRVVRLLAREKAMIRVVSRQLAKAEQVCDDIRELIPEAKLEAHDNSDEASLRKSLDGAAVVIAAGAPGVELLPESIRRECKHLKVAIDLNAVPPTGIVGIKPHEKAADQDGQICYGAIGVGGLKMKLHKAAIRRLFESNDVVLDAEQIHELGGQL
;
A
#
# COMPACT_ATOMS: atom_id res chain seq x y z
N ALA A 1 6.28 5.05 1.55
CA ALA A 1 5.79 6.42 1.67
C ALA A 1 4.94 6.84 0.45
N ALA A 2 5.47 6.85 -0.80
CA ALA A 2 4.76 7.41 -1.96
C ALA A 2 3.36 6.81 -2.21
N ALA A 3 3.18 5.49 -2.07
CA ALA A 3 1.88 4.84 -2.23
C ALA A 3 0.86 5.33 -1.18
N VAL A 4 1.25 5.34 0.10
CA VAL A 4 0.39 5.79 1.20
C VAL A 4 0.01 7.26 1.02
N LEU A 5 0.98 8.11 0.68
CA LEU A 5 0.73 9.52 0.37
C LEU A 5 -0.15 9.72 -0.87
N SER A 6 -0.05 8.86 -1.88
CA SER A 6 -0.94 8.92 -3.05
C SER A 6 -2.38 8.57 -2.69
N ALA A 7 -2.59 7.54 -1.85
CA ALA A 7 -3.92 7.21 -1.35
C ALA A 7 -4.52 8.34 -0.50
N ARG A 8 -3.71 8.92 0.41
CA ARG A 8 -4.13 10.02 1.30
C ARG A 8 -4.61 11.28 0.57
N LYS A 9 -4.19 11.49 -0.69
CA LYS A 9 -4.67 12.61 -1.51
C LYS A 9 -6.16 12.52 -1.87
N HIS A 10 -6.73 11.32 -1.85
CA HIS A 10 -8.09 11.07 -2.31
C HIS A 10 -9.04 10.75 -1.17
N ILE A 11 -8.53 10.22 -0.06
CA ILE A 11 -9.32 9.81 1.08
C ILE A 11 -8.50 9.95 2.37
N PRO A 12 -9.06 10.47 3.47
CA PRO A 12 -8.41 10.36 4.78
C PRO A 12 -8.26 8.89 5.14
N LEU A 13 -7.08 8.47 5.59
CA LEU A 13 -6.80 7.05 5.86
C LEU A 13 -7.22 6.61 7.26
N ALA A 14 -7.33 7.54 8.21
CA ALA A 14 -7.75 7.24 9.57
C ALA A 14 -9.11 6.55 9.56
N ASP A 15 -9.19 5.42 10.27
CA ASP A 15 -10.37 4.56 10.41
C ASP A 15 -10.93 3.97 9.09
N GLN A 16 -10.20 4.12 7.97
CA GLN A 16 -10.55 3.44 6.73
C GLN A 16 -9.94 2.05 6.67
N THR A 17 -10.67 1.11 6.11
CA THR A 17 -10.15 -0.23 5.82
C THR A 17 -9.24 -0.18 4.61
N VAL A 18 -7.98 -0.56 4.80
CA VAL A 18 -6.95 -0.62 3.76
C VAL A 18 -6.43 -2.04 3.65
N THR A 19 -6.56 -2.66 2.49
CA THR A 19 -6.01 -3.99 2.22
C THR A 19 -4.65 -3.88 1.55
N VAL A 20 -3.64 -4.53 2.14
CA VAL A 20 -2.29 -4.61 1.57
C VAL A 20 -2.05 -6.04 1.10
N LEU A 21 -2.01 -6.23 -0.22
CA LEU A 21 -1.75 -7.52 -0.86
C LEU A 21 -0.24 -7.77 -0.94
N ALA A 22 0.17 -9.01 -0.68
CA ALA A 22 1.57 -9.43 -0.57
C ALA A 22 2.36 -8.60 0.47
N ALA A 23 1.76 -8.40 1.63
CA ALA A 23 2.24 -7.51 2.69
C ALA A 23 3.54 -7.97 3.38
N THR A 24 3.96 -9.21 3.18
CA THR A 24 5.11 -9.83 3.88
C THR A 24 6.48 -9.46 3.32
N GLY A 25 6.53 -8.88 2.12
CA GLY A 25 7.75 -8.36 1.51
C GLY A 25 8.23 -7.06 2.14
N SER A 26 9.48 -6.65 1.83
CA SER A 26 10.09 -5.43 2.39
C SER A 26 9.29 -4.15 2.09
N VAL A 27 8.68 -4.06 0.92
CA VAL A 27 7.80 -2.92 0.55
C VAL A 27 6.48 -3.00 1.30
N GLY A 28 5.85 -4.19 1.32
CA GLY A 28 4.57 -4.42 1.98
C GLY A 28 4.62 -4.11 3.48
N LYS A 29 5.61 -4.63 4.20
CA LYS A 29 5.83 -4.34 5.63
C LYS A 29 5.93 -2.83 5.91
N ARG A 30 6.67 -2.09 5.07
CA ARG A 30 6.79 -0.63 5.20
C ARG A 30 5.48 0.09 4.90
N VAL A 31 4.69 -0.39 3.94
CA VAL A 31 3.35 0.15 3.65
C VAL A 31 2.44 -0.05 4.85
N VAL A 32 2.39 -1.27 5.43
CA VAL A 32 1.60 -1.57 6.64
C VAL A 32 1.99 -0.65 7.80
N ARG A 33 3.30 -0.50 8.07
CA ARG A 33 3.80 0.36 9.14
C ARG A 33 3.37 1.82 8.97
N LEU A 34 3.45 2.35 7.77
CA LEU A 34 3.04 3.74 7.48
C LEU A 34 1.52 3.92 7.57
N LEU A 35 0.74 2.95 7.11
CA LEU A 35 -0.73 2.96 7.25
C LEU A 35 -1.15 2.90 8.73
N ALA A 36 -0.42 2.15 9.56
CA ALA A 36 -0.66 2.12 11.01
C ALA A 36 -0.43 3.50 11.64
N ARG A 37 0.62 4.23 11.23
CA ARG A 37 0.86 5.62 11.65
C ARG A 37 -0.26 6.56 11.19
N GLU A 38 -0.87 6.31 10.04
CA GLU A 38 -2.06 7.05 9.55
C GLU A 38 -3.36 6.60 10.25
N LYS A 39 -3.31 5.69 11.24
CA LYS A 39 -4.44 5.15 12.01
C LYS A 39 -5.49 4.42 11.17
N ALA A 40 -5.07 3.82 10.06
CA ALA A 40 -5.94 2.99 9.22
C ALA A 40 -6.27 1.66 9.90
N MET A 41 -7.39 1.03 9.51
CA MET A 41 -7.67 -0.38 9.77
C MET A 41 -7.06 -1.19 8.64
N ILE A 42 -6.09 -2.05 8.94
CA ILE A 42 -5.24 -2.65 7.91
C ILE A 42 -5.45 -4.14 7.84
N ARG A 43 -5.79 -4.65 6.66
CA ARG A 43 -5.77 -6.07 6.36
C ARG A 43 -4.43 -6.43 5.72
N VAL A 44 -3.67 -7.20 6.45
CA VAL A 44 -2.34 -7.68 6.04
C VAL A 44 -2.51 -9.00 5.32
N VAL A 45 -2.33 -9.02 3.99
CA VAL A 45 -2.63 -10.20 3.18
C VAL A 45 -1.38 -10.89 2.68
N SER A 46 -1.34 -12.21 2.85
CA SER A 46 -0.27 -13.08 2.37
C SER A 46 -0.84 -14.41 1.89
N ARG A 47 -0.12 -15.14 1.03
CA ARG A 47 -0.48 -16.51 0.64
C ARG A 47 -0.48 -17.51 1.81
N GLN A 48 0.18 -17.17 2.91
CA GLN A 48 0.27 -17.96 4.13
C GLN A 48 -0.17 -17.10 5.30
N LEU A 49 -1.27 -17.48 5.95
CA LEU A 49 -1.84 -16.73 7.07
C LEU A 49 -0.81 -16.46 8.17
N ALA A 50 -0.06 -17.46 8.58
CA ALA A 50 0.96 -17.35 9.63
C ALA A 50 2.01 -16.26 9.34
N LYS A 51 2.34 -16.02 8.05
CA LYS A 51 3.26 -14.92 7.68
C LYS A 51 2.59 -13.55 7.79
N ALA A 52 1.30 -13.46 7.53
CA ALA A 52 0.54 -12.23 7.74
C ALA A 52 0.40 -11.93 9.24
N GLU A 53 0.13 -12.94 10.06
CA GLU A 53 0.10 -12.84 11.53
C GLU A 53 1.43 -12.34 12.08
N GLN A 54 2.55 -12.93 11.65
CA GLN A 54 3.89 -12.47 12.05
C GLN A 54 4.13 -10.99 11.71
N VAL A 55 3.69 -10.53 10.54
CA VAL A 55 3.79 -9.10 10.19
C VAL A 55 2.93 -8.24 11.11
N CYS A 56 1.73 -8.70 11.47
CA CYS A 56 0.88 -7.98 12.42
C CYS A 56 1.56 -7.85 13.78
N ASP A 57 2.18 -8.91 14.26
CA ASP A 57 2.87 -8.92 15.56
C ASP A 57 4.11 -8.03 15.53
N ASP A 58 4.97 -8.17 14.50
CA ASP A 58 6.14 -7.29 14.30
C ASP A 58 5.74 -5.79 14.30
N ILE A 59 4.59 -5.45 13.72
CA ILE A 59 4.11 -4.06 13.67
C ILE A 59 3.51 -3.61 15.00
N ARG A 60 2.78 -4.48 15.72
CA ARG A 60 2.22 -4.16 17.05
C ARG A 60 3.31 -3.94 18.10
N GLU A 61 4.46 -4.61 17.99
CA GLU A 61 5.61 -4.33 18.85
C GLU A 61 6.10 -2.88 18.69
N LEU A 62 6.00 -2.31 17.47
CA LEU A 62 6.44 -0.93 17.18
C LEU A 62 5.31 0.10 17.38
N ILE A 63 4.06 -0.30 17.17
CA ILE A 63 2.87 0.54 17.19
C ILE A 63 1.75 -0.26 17.89
N PRO A 64 1.70 -0.28 19.23
CA PRO A 64 0.76 -1.11 19.98
C PRO A 64 -0.72 -0.85 19.67
N GLU A 65 -1.05 0.39 19.29
CA GLU A 65 -2.40 0.81 18.92
C GLU A 65 -2.80 0.49 17.48
N ALA A 66 -1.92 -0.15 16.69
CA ALA A 66 -2.19 -0.47 15.29
C ALA A 66 -3.38 -1.43 15.13
N LYS A 67 -4.34 -1.05 14.30
CA LYS A 67 -5.53 -1.85 13.96
C LYS A 67 -5.20 -2.77 12.80
N LEU A 68 -4.79 -4.00 13.08
CA LEU A 68 -4.29 -4.95 12.09
C LEU A 68 -5.10 -6.25 12.13
N GLU A 69 -5.44 -6.77 10.95
CA GLU A 69 -6.04 -8.07 10.75
C GLU A 69 -5.20 -8.87 9.74
N ALA A 70 -4.82 -10.10 10.09
CA ALA A 70 -4.13 -11.01 9.19
C ALA A 70 -5.14 -11.75 8.31
N HIS A 71 -4.87 -11.79 7.02
CA HIS A 71 -5.67 -12.51 6.04
C HIS A 71 -4.78 -13.35 5.13
N ASP A 72 -5.32 -14.43 4.60
CA ASP A 72 -4.72 -15.12 3.46
C ASP A 72 -5.45 -14.79 2.15
N ASN A 73 -4.82 -15.14 1.05
CA ASN A 73 -5.38 -15.15 -0.29
C ASN A 73 -5.05 -16.47 -1.01
N SER A 74 -5.20 -17.57 -0.27
CA SER A 74 -4.93 -18.91 -0.78
C SER A 74 -5.92 -19.34 -1.85
N ASP A 75 -7.13 -18.79 -1.79
CA ASP A 75 -8.20 -18.95 -2.77
C ASP A 75 -8.98 -17.65 -3.03
N GLU A 76 -9.90 -17.69 -3.98
CA GLU A 76 -10.71 -16.52 -4.35
C GLU A 76 -11.61 -16.05 -3.21
N ALA A 77 -12.18 -16.97 -2.42
CA ALA A 77 -13.07 -16.62 -1.32
C ALA A 77 -12.32 -15.86 -0.21
N SER A 78 -11.13 -16.33 0.14
CA SER A 78 -10.22 -15.66 1.09
C SER A 78 -9.79 -14.29 0.57
N LEU A 79 -9.46 -14.18 -0.72
CA LEU A 79 -9.14 -12.91 -1.35
C LEU A 79 -10.33 -11.93 -1.26
N ARG A 80 -11.53 -12.35 -1.62
CA ARG A 80 -12.75 -11.54 -1.53
C ARG A 80 -13.02 -11.07 -0.11
N LYS A 81 -12.87 -11.96 0.88
CA LYS A 81 -12.99 -11.63 2.31
C LYS A 81 -12.00 -10.54 2.73
N SER A 82 -10.77 -10.60 2.24
CA SER A 82 -9.74 -9.59 2.54
C SER A 82 -10.04 -8.21 1.92
N LEU A 83 -10.92 -8.15 0.93
CA LEU A 83 -11.30 -6.92 0.21
C LEU A 83 -12.64 -6.34 0.67
N ASP A 84 -13.43 -7.09 1.46
CA ASP A 84 -14.77 -6.66 1.85
C ASP A 84 -14.74 -5.33 2.64
N GLY A 85 -15.48 -4.33 2.16
CA GLY A 85 -15.51 -3.00 2.74
C GLY A 85 -14.19 -2.20 2.63
N ALA A 86 -13.18 -2.70 1.91
CA ALA A 86 -11.92 -1.98 1.75
C ALA A 86 -12.13 -0.69 0.93
N ALA A 87 -11.67 0.44 1.48
CA ALA A 87 -11.66 1.72 0.78
C ALA A 87 -10.40 1.92 -0.07
N VAL A 88 -9.30 1.26 0.30
CA VAL A 88 -8.02 1.32 -0.40
C VAL A 88 -7.44 -0.09 -0.54
N VAL A 89 -6.87 -0.39 -1.70
CA VAL A 89 -6.06 -1.60 -1.93
C VAL A 89 -4.68 -1.19 -2.44
N ILE A 90 -3.63 -1.75 -1.82
CA ILE A 90 -2.24 -1.56 -2.26
C ILE A 90 -1.62 -2.94 -2.53
N ALA A 91 -1.20 -3.20 -3.76
CA ALA A 91 -0.49 -4.42 -4.14
C ALA A 91 1.02 -4.18 -4.10
N ALA A 92 1.73 -4.95 -3.26
CA ALA A 92 3.18 -4.87 -3.06
C ALA A 92 3.89 -6.20 -3.40
N GLY A 93 3.37 -6.92 -4.39
CA GLY A 93 3.86 -8.23 -4.81
C GLY A 93 5.16 -8.20 -5.60
N ALA A 94 5.67 -9.40 -5.84
CA ALA A 94 6.83 -9.58 -6.71
C ALA A 94 6.47 -9.26 -8.18
N PRO A 95 7.46 -8.86 -8.99
CA PRO A 95 7.26 -8.65 -10.42
C PRO A 95 6.66 -9.87 -11.10
N GLY A 96 5.69 -9.64 -12.01
CA GLY A 96 5.06 -10.70 -12.80
C GLY A 96 4.08 -11.60 -12.02
N VAL A 97 3.62 -11.19 -10.85
CA VAL A 97 2.65 -11.94 -10.05
C VAL A 97 1.34 -11.18 -9.96
N GLU A 98 0.28 -11.76 -10.49
CA GLU A 98 -1.08 -11.28 -10.32
C GLU A 98 -1.57 -11.54 -8.90
N LEU A 99 -2.13 -10.54 -8.24
CA LEU A 99 -2.66 -10.60 -6.89
C LEU A 99 -4.15 -10.29 -6.81
N LEU A 100 -4.65 -9.47 -7.73
CA LEU A 100 -6.05 -9.04 -7.76
C LEU A 100 -6.57 -9.02 -9.20
N PRO A 101 -7.42 -9.99 -9.58
CA PRO A 101 -8.14 -9.99 -10.85
C PRO A 101 -9.02 -8.74 -11.01
N GLU A 102 -9.13 -8.24 -12.24
CA GLU A 102 -9.93 -7.06 -12.54
C GLU A 102 -11.42 -7.27 -12.21
N SER A 103 -11.96 -8.47 -12.46
CA SER A 103 -13.34 -8.82 -12.14
C SER A 103 -13.64 -8.64 -10.65
N ILE A 104 -12.77 -9.16 -9.77
CA ILE A 104 -12.93 -9.03 -8.31
C ILE A 104 -12.79 -7.57 -7.89
N ARG A 105 -11.82 -6.83 -8.43
CA ARG A 105 -11.63 -5.41 -8.12
C ARG A 105 -12.88 -4.60 -8.45
N ARG A 106 -13.48 -4.81 -9.63
CA ARG A 106 -14.69 -4.09 -10.08
C ARG A 106 -15.91 -4.37 -9.21
N GLU A 107 -15.98 -5.51 -8.55
CA GLU A 107 -17.06 -5.86 -7.61
C GLU A 107 -16.91 -5.16 -6.24
N CYS A 108 -15.73 -4.61 -5.92
CA CYS A 108 -15.47 -3.93 -4.65
C CYS A 108 -16.13 -2.54 -4.61
N LYS A 109 -17.40 -2.47 -4.19
CA LYS A 109 -18.22 -1.25 -4.22
C LYS A 109 -17.69 -0.11 -3.33
N HIS A 110 -16.95 -0.43 -2.26
CA HIS A 110 -16.39 0.55 -1.33
C HIS A 110 -15.00 1.04 -1.73
N LEU A 111 -14.37 0.38 -2.71
CA LEU A 111 -13.02 0.69 -3.15
C LEU A 111 -12.98 2.07 -3.84
N LYS A 112 -12.21 2.98 -3.28
CA LYS A 112 -11.98 4.34 -3.79
C LYS A 112 -10.61 4.48 -4.46
N VAL A 113 -9.59 3.79 -3.92
CA VAL A 113 -8.23 3.91 -4.43
C VAL A 113 -7.60 2.52 -4.58
N ALA A 114 -7.04 2.24 -5.75
CA ALA A 114 -6.28 1.03 -6.04
C ALA A 114 -4.86 1.40 -6.51
N ILE A 115 -3.84 0.85 -5.86
CA ILE A 115 -2.44 1.16 -6.15
C ILE A 115 -1.67 -0.12 -6.39
N ASP A 116 -1.11 -0.26 -7.59
CA ASP A 116 -0.21 -1.35 -7.93
C ASP A 116 1.25 -0.87 -7.94
N LEU A 117 2.09 -1.52 -7.16
CA LEU A 117 3.53 -1.22 -7.08
C LEU A 117 4.38 -2.10 -8.01
N ASN A 118 3.74 -2.96 -8.80
CA ASN A 118 4.40 -3.78 -9.81
C ASN A 118 4.31 -3.14 -11.20
N ALA A 119 5.47 -2.93 -11.84
CA ALA A 119 5.54 -2.41 -13.21
C ALA A 119 5.71 -3.49 -14.29
N VAL A 120 5.90 -4.75 -13.88
CA VAL A 120 6.23 -5.87 -14.79
C VAL A 120 4.99 -6.72 -15.05
N PRO A 121 4.55 -6.87 -16.29
CA PRO A 121 3.41 -7.73 -16.61
C PRO A 121 3.68 -9.23 -16.30
N PRO A 122 2.65 -9.97 -15.85
CA PRO A 122 1.36 -9.46 -15.43
C PRO A 122 1.47 -8.53 -14.21
N THR A 123 0.66 -7.45 -14.20
CA THR A 123 0.65 -6.49 -13.09
C THR A 123 0.00 -7.11 -11.86
N GLY A 124 0.30 -6.57 -10.68
CA GLY A 124 -0.25 -7.08 -9.43
C GLY A 124 -1.76 -6.89 -9.33
N ILE A 125 -2.29 -5.77 -9.84
CA ILE A 125 -3.72 -5.51 -9.98
C ILE A 125 -4.03 -5.46 -11.46
N VAL A 126 -4.78 -6.46 -11.96
CA VAL A 126 -5.13 -6.54 -13.38
C VAL A 126 -5.99 -5.34 -13.79
N GLY A 127 -5.72 -4.80 -14.98
CA GLY A 127 -6.41 -3.63 -15.52
C GLY A 127 -5.79 -2.29 -15.12
N ILE A 128 -4.85 -2.25 -14.18
CA ILE A 128 -4.09 -1.04 -13.86
C ILE A 128 -2.79 -1.02 -14.67
N LYS A 129 -2.63 0.01 -15.50
CA LYS A 129 -1.41 0.17 -16.31
C LYS A 129 -0.28 0.80 -15.48
N PRO A 130 0.99 0.41 -15.68
CA PRO A 130 2.10 0.89 -14.85
C PRO A 130 2.25 2.41 -14.76
N HIS A 131 1.90 3.15 -15.80
CA HIS A 131 2.03 4.61 -15.86
C HIS A 131 0.77 5.39 -15.43
N GLU A 132 -0.33 4.72 -15.10
CA GLU A 132 -1.54 5.38 -14.61
C GLU A 132 -1.25 6.15 -13.32
N LYS A 133 -1.77 7.40 -13.29
CA LYS A 133 -1.59 8.33 -12.18
C LYS A 133 -2.91 9.02 -11.90
N ALA A 134 -3.56 8.60 -10.84
CA ALA A 134 -4.92 9.03 -10.48
C ALA A 134 -5.91 8.85 -11.64
N ALA A 135 -5.80 7.75 -12.37
CA ALA A 135 -6.76 7.43 -13.42
C ALA A 135 -8.08 6.98 -12.80
N ASP A 136 -9.19 7.56 -13.24
CA ASP A 136 -10.51 7.08 -12.83
C ASP A 136 -10.89 5.86 -13.67
N GLN A 137 -11.15 4.76 -12.99
CA GLN A 137 -11.68 3.54 -13.59
C GLN A 137 -12.95 3.14 -12.83
N ASP A 138 -14.11 3.47 -13.39
CA ASP A 138 -15.42 3.16 -12.81
C ASP A 138 -15.62 3.72 -11.38
N GLY A 139 -15.11 4.94 -11.12
CA GLY A 139 -15.16 5.61 -9.82
C GLY A 139 -14.09 5.15 -8.82
N GLN A 140 -13.16 4.32 -9.25
CA GLN A 140 -11.97 3.93 -8.49
C GLN A 140 -10.74 4.67 -9.03
N ILE A 141 -10.03 5.37 -8.17
CA ILE A 141 -8.80 6.08 -8.54
C ILE A 141 -7.64 5.11 -8.56
N CYS A 142 -7.07 4.89 -9.73
CA CYS A 142 -6.04 3.89 -9.98
C CYS A 142 -4.66 4.53 -10.17
N TYR A 143 -3.65 3.88 -9.56
CA TYR A 143 -2.24 4.22 -9.73
C TYR A 143 -1.44 2.97 -10.08
N GLY A 144 -0.63 3.06 -11.12
CA GLY A 144 0.41 2.09 -11.40
C GLY A 144 1.76 2.49 -10.78
N ALA A 145 2.71 1.60 -10.81
CA ALA A 145 4.01 1.77 -10.16
C ALA A 145 4.80 2.99 -10.67
N ILE A 146 4.74 3.28 -11.97
CA ILE A 146 5.37 4.46 -12.58
C ILE A 146 4.58 5.73 -12.23
N GLY A 147 3.24 5.65 -12.17
CA GLY A 147 2.39 6.75 -11.75
C GLY A 147 2.66 7.22 -10.32
N VAL A 148 2.92 6.30 -9.40
CA VAL A 148 3.41 6.58 -8.04
C VAL A 148 4.86 7.07 -8.07
N GLY A 149 5.64 6.64 -9.05
CA GLY A 149 7.07 6.91 -9.19
C GLY A 149 7.42 8.40 -9.22
N GLY A 150 6.56 9.24 -9.78
CA GLY A 150 6.77 10.69 -9.79
C GLY A 150 6.84 11.30 -8.38
N LEU A 151 5.94 10.89 -7.49
CA LEU A 151 5.98 11.28 -6.08
C LEU A 151 7.18 10.65 -5.35
N LYS A 152 7.46 9.37 -5.61
CA LYS A 152 8.66 8.70 -5.09
C LYS A 152 9.93 9.48 -5.40
N MET A 153 10.10 9.99 -6.64
CA MET A 153 11.27 10.76 -7.04
C MET A 153 11.36 12.12 -6.32
N LYS A 154 10.24 12.78 -6.08
CA LYS A 154 10.22 14.02 -5.27
C LYS A 154 10.67 13.74 -3.85
N LEU A 155 10.11 12.70 -3.21
CA LEU A 155 10.52 12.26 -1.87
C LEU A 155 12.01 11.91 -1.80
N HIS A 156 12.50 11.17 -2.79
CA HIS A 156 13.91 10.78 -2.86
C HIS A 156 14.83 11.99 -2.93
N LYS A 157 14.51 12.97 -3.79
CA LYS A 157 15.28 14.22 -3.88
C LYS A 157 15.23 15.02 -2.58
N ALA A 158 14.08 15.11 -1.92
CA ALA A 158 13.95 15.80 -0.64
C ALA A 158 14.75 15.10 0.46
N ALA A 159 14.68 13.77 0.52
CA ALA A 159 15.48 12.96 1.47
C ALA A 159 16.99 13.15 1.26
N ILE A 160 17.48 13.12 0.01
CA ILE A 160 18.88 13.38 -0.29
C ILE A 160 19.28 14.78 0.19
N ARG A 161 18.52 15.84 -0.11
CA ARG A 161 18.81 17.19 0.36
C ARG A 161 18.93 17.24 1.88
N ARG A 162 17.99 16.59 2.58
CA ARG A 162 17.99 16.54 4.05
C ARG A 162 19.25 15.90 4.62
N LEU A 163 19.80 14.85 3.96
CA LEU A 163 21.03 14.20 4.36
C LEU A 163 22.29 15.08 4.24
N PHE A 164 22.24 16.14 3.43
CA PHE A 164 23.34 17.11 3.32
C PHE A 164 23.28 18.25 4.35
N GLU A 165 22.23 18.32 5.16
CA GLU A 165 22.10 19.36 6.18
C GLU A 165 22.89 19.03 7.46
N SER A 166 23.10 17.75 7.77
CA SER A 166 23.83 17.29 8.95
C SER A 166 24.30 15.85 8.77
N ASN A 167 25.42 15.49 9.42
CA ASN A 167 26.02 14.14 9.36
C ASN A 167 25.33 13.12 10.29
N ASP A 168 24.42 13.54 11.13
CA ASP A 168 23.71 12.70 12.10
C ASP A 168 22.26 12.37 11.67
N VAL A 169 21.83 12.82 10.48
CA VAL A 169 20.50 12.54 9.96
C VAL A 169 20.36 11.10 9.52
N VAL A 170 19.37 10.41 10.09
CA VAL A 170 18.93 9.07 9.67
C VAL A 170 17.50 9.18 9.14
N LEU A 171 17.26 8.69 7.93
CA LEU A 171 15.95 8.71 7.29
C LEU A 171 15.47 7.28 7.02
N ASP A 172 14.50 6.82 7.80
CA ASP A 172 13.76 5.59 7.53
C ASP A 172 12.38 5.92 6.92
N ALA A 173 11.52 4.94 6.85
CA ALA A 173 10.22 5.03 6.15
C ALA A 173 9.33 6.15 6.73
N GLU A 174 9.33 6.34 8.05
CA GLU A 174 8.55 7.36 8.74
C GLU A 174 9.05 8.78 8.43
N GLN A 175 10.34 9.03 8.57
CA GLN A 175 10.91 10.35 8.27
C GLN A 175 10.71 10.73 6.80
N ILE A 176 10.84 9.76 5.89
CA ILE A 176 10.55 9.96 4.47
C ILE A 176 9.06 10.23 4.24
N HIS A 177 8.19 9.59 5.02
CA HIS A 177 6.74 9.82 4.94
C HIS A 177 6.36 11.23 5.43
N GLU A 178 6.93 11.66 6.56
CA GLU A 178 6.76 13.00 7.11
C GLU A 178 7.24 14.09 6.14
N LEU A 179 8.43 13.91 5.55
CA LEU A 179 8.93 14.80 4.48
C LEU A 179 7.92 14.92 3.32
N GLY A 180 7.27 13.82 2.99
CA GLY A 180 6.26 13.78 1.94
C GLY A 180 4.97 14.51 2.27
N GLY A 181 4.65 14.67 3.54
CA GLY A 181 3.52 15.47 4.00
C GLY A 181 3.70 16.96 3.80
N GLN A 182 4.95 17.40 3.55
CA GLN A 182 5.34 18.80 3.34
C GLN A 182 5.51 19.17 1.85
N LEU A 183 5.40 18.20 0.93
CA LEU A 183 5.57 18.34 -0.53
C LEU A 183 4.22 18.43 -1.24
#